data_410d4d63a7fe92ca39594c8c23835692
#
_entry.id   410d4d63a7fe92ca39594c8c23835692
#
_cell.length_a   1.000
_cell.length_b   1.000
_cell.length_c   1.000
_cell.angle_alpha   90.00
_cell.angle_beta   90.00
_cell.angle_gamma   90.00
#
_symmetry.space_group_name_H-M   'P 1'
#
loop_
_entity.id
_entity.type
_entity.pdbx_description
1 polymer ?
#
loop_
_entity_poly.entity_id
_entity_poly.type
_entity_poly.pdbx_seq_one_letter_code
_entity_poly.pdbx_strand_id
1 'polypeptide(L)'
;MAQSKMPRRPAMLDAARADAIVGDEDPAATAAVAHTAAWALMGVGDETFTDADVARLRETVRTSGVDTIAHVWSRSPEFTLPGALWRVYLLHEWYHRDPLLVAERYADGSRAPIIQGLEAPVELRPLSLIMEEVDSLLRGDLTDDDLEYVLGEASRAMRVLAAGEAGALWIEDPADPLAHRVTMRHSALLVTADELDVAAREAAVGTLD
;
A
#
# COMPACT_ATOMS: atom_id res chain seq x y z
N MET A 1 39.47 38.33 -7.64
CA MET A 1 39.66 37.32 -8.71
C MET A 1 39.11 35.98 -8.21
N ALA A 2 37.94 35.59 -8.72
CA ALA A 2 37.31 34.29 -8.35
C ALA A 2 37.97 33.18 -9.19
N GLN A 3 38.63 32.22 -8.54
CA GLN A 3 39.16 31.03 -9.21
C GLN A 3 37.98 30.15 -9.63
N SER A 4 37.77 30.01 -10.93
CA SER A 4 36.88 29.05 -11.54
C SER A 4 37.35 27.63 -11.20
N LYS A 5 36.59 26.93 -10.37
CA LYS A 5 36.83 25.50 -10.04
C LYS A 5 36.43 24.66 -11.25
N MET A 6 37.40 24.16 -12.04
CA MET A 6 37.13 23.23 -13.13
C MET A 6 36.36 22.01 -12.60
N PRO A 7 35.30 21.57 -13.30
CA PRO A 7 34.62 20.34 -12.92
C PRO A 7 35.59 19.14 -13.01
N ARG A 8 35.68 18.36 -11.96
CA ARG A 8 36.46 17.11 -11.96
C ARG A 8 35.85 16.15 -12.98
N ARG A 9 36.67 15.59 -13.85
CA ARG A 9 36.27 14.48 -14.72
C ARG A 9 35.77 13.32 -13.83
N PRO A 10 34.65 12.65 -14.20
CA PRO A 10 34.24 11.42 -13.53
C PRO A 10 35.42 10.42 -13.53
N ALA A 11 35.71 9.83 -12.40
CA ALA A 11 36.68 8.75 -12.32
C ALA A 11 36.11 7.56 -13.14
N MET A 12 36.87 7.06 -14.09
CA MET A 12 36.52 5.81 -14.76
C MET A 12 36.55 4.70 -13.72
N LEU A 13 35.47 3.94 -13.61
CA LEU A 13 35.41 2.76 -12.76
C LEU A 13 36.40 1.75 -13.33
N ASP A 14 37.27 1.19 -12.49
CA ASP A 14 38.13 0.08 -12.82
C ASP A 14 37.26 -1.15 -13.16
N ALA A 15 37.59 -1.89 -14.23
CA ALA A 15 36.83 -3.04 -14.71
C ALA A 15 36.62 -4.09 -13.59
N ALA A 16 37.63 -4.33 -12.75
CA ALA A 16 37.50 -5.24 -11.59
C ALA A 16 36.54 -4.73 -10.50
N ARG A 17 36.40 -3.40 -10.36
CA ARG A 17 35.39 -2.81 -9.48
C ARG A 17 34.00 -2.78 -10.10
N ALA A 18 33.89 -2.65 -11.42
CA ALA A 18 32.63 -2.75 -12.14
C ALA A 18 32.06 -4.18 -12.04
N ASP A 19 32.91 -5.20 -12.19
CA ASP A 19 32.53 -6.61 -12.07
C ASP A 19 32.19 -7.02 -10.60
N ALA A 20 32.68 -6.28 -9.62
CA ALA A 20 32.38 -6.50 -8.21
C ALA A 20 31.11 -5.79 -7.71
N ILE A 21 30.48 -4.96 -8.54
CA ILE A 21 29.17 -4.39 -8.24
C ILE A 21 28.16 -5.50 -8.50
N VAL A 22 27.71 -6.15 -7.41
CA VAL A 22 26.52 -7.00 -7.46
C VAL A 22 25.40 -6.09 -7.93
N GLY A 23 24.90 -6.33 -9.14
CA GLY A 23 23.80 -5.56 -9.70
C GLY A 23 22.61 -5.61 -8.74
N ASP A 24 21.91 -4.52 -8.58
CA ASP A 24 20.61 -4.50 -7.92
C ASP A 24 19.71 -5.55 -8.61
N GLU A 25 18.81 -6.17 -7.86
CA GLU A 25 17.83 -7.10 -8.43
C GLU A 25 17.16 -6.45 -9.64
N ASP A 26 16.99 -7.23 -10.71
CA ASP A 26 16.36 -6.75 -11.95
C ASP A 26 14.95 -6.17 -11.61
N PRO A 27 14.74 -4.85 -11.80
CA PRO A 27 13.45 -4.23 -11.47
C PRO A 27 12.28 -4.88 -12.22
N ALA A 28 12.51 -5.39 -13.42
CA ALA A 28 11.47 -6.06 -14.21
C ALA A 28 11.09 -7.42 -13.59
N ALA A 29 12.08 -8.19 -13.13
CA ALA A 29 11.82 -9.45 -12.42
C ALA A 29 11.08 -9.22 -11.10
N THR A 30 11.49 -8.19 -10.34
CA THR A 30 10.82 -7.82 -9.08
C THR A 30 9.37 -7.39 -9.33
N ALA A 31 9.12 -6.58 -10.37
CA ALA A 31 7.76 -6.17 -10.74
C ALA A 31 6.91 -7.38 -11.16
N ALA A 32 7.43 -8.29 -11.97
CA ALA A 32 6.71 -9.50 -12.37
C ALA A 32 6.30 -10.36 -11.17
N VAL A 33 7.20 -10.56 -10.19
CA VAL A 33 6.86 -11.29 -8.95
C VAL A 33 5.77 -10.58 -8.16
N ALA A 34 5.82 -9.26 -8.07
CA ALA A 34 4.81 -8.47 -7.37
C ALA A 34 3.43 -8.63 -8.01
N HIS A 35 3.34 -8.55 -9.34
CA HIS A 35 2.08 -8.74 -10.09
C HIS A 35 1.55 -10.17 -9.93
N THR A 36 2.38 -11.19 -10.16
CA THR A 36 1.97 -12.59 -9.99
C THR A 36 1.46 -12.87 -8.58
N ALA A 37 2.15 -12.37 -7.54
CA ALA A 37 1.72 -12.55 -6.16
C ALA A 37 0.39 -11.83 -5.84
N ALA A 38 0.17 -10.65 -6.42
CA ALA A 38 -1.05 -9.88 -6.23
C ALA A 38 -2.27 -10.57 -6.89
N TRP A 39 -2.15 -10.98 -8.15
CA TRP A 39 -3.19 -11.70 -8.85
C TRP A 39 -3.47 -13.07 -8.24
N ALA A 40 -2.43 -13.78 -7.80
CA ALA A 40 -2.60 -15.04 -7.10
C ALA A 40 -3.36 -14.88 -5.77
N LEU A 41 -3.17 -13.77 -5.05
CA LEU A 41 -3.98 -13.47 -3.87
C LEU A 41 -5.46 -13.28 -4.23
N MET A 42 -5.78 -12.68 -5.38
CA MET A 42 -7.15 -12.55 -5.91
C MET A 42 -7.70 -13.86 -6.49
N GLY A 43 -6.91 -14.92 -6.51
CA GLY A 43 -7.32 -16.23 -7.00
C GLY A 43 -7.07 -16.46 -8.48
N VAL A 44 -6.32 -15.58 -9.13
CA VAL A 44 -6.01 -15.65 -10.56
C VAL A 44 -4.58 -16.17 -10.75
N GLY A 45 -4.45 -17.26 -11.49
CA GLY A 45 -3.17 -17.83 -11.93
C GLY A 45 -2.83 -17.45 -13.36
N ASP A 46 -1.64 -17.84 -13.81
CA ASP A 46 -1.17 -17.70 -15.19
C ASP A 46 -0.45 -18.98 -15.68
N GLU A 47 0.16 -18.92 -16.85
CA GLU A 47 0.89 -20.08 -17.42
C GLU A 47 2.10 -20.52 -16.57
N THR A 48 2.68 -19.64 -15.79
CA THR A 48 3.86 -19.87 -14.94
C THR A 48 3.51 -20.09 -13.47
N PHE A 49 2.34 -19.66 -13.04
CA PHE A 49 1.83 -19.77 -11.68
C PHE A 49 0.44 -20.40 -11.69
N THR A 50 0.41 -21.72 -11.54
CA THR A 50 -0.79 -22.53 -11.73
C THR A 50 -1.81 -22.36 -10.62
N ASP A 51 -3.05 -22.84 -10.83
CA ASP A 51 -4.11 -22.85 -9.81
C ASP A 51 -3.67 -23.55 -8.51
N ALA A 52 -2.81 -24.58 -8.60
CA ALA A 52 -2.25 -25.23 -7.43
C ALA A 52 -1.26 -24.33 -6.66
N ASP A 53 -0.53 -23.48 -7.37
CA ASP A 53 0.38 -22.50 -6.78
C ASP A 53 -0.40 -21.35 -6.14
N VAL A 54 -1.48 -20.89 -6.79
CA VAL A 54 -2.44 -19.93 -6.25
C VAL A 54 -3.04 -20.44 -4.94
N ALA A 55 -3.57 -21.67 -4.92
CA ALA A 55 -4.13 -22.27 -3.72
C ALA A 55 -3.12 -22.36 -2.57
N ARG A 56 -1.86 -22.72 -2.90
CA ARG A 56 -0.77 -22.81 -1.92
C ARG A 56 -0.38 -21.45 -1.37
N LEU A 57 -0.31 -20.41 -2.21
CA LEU A 57 -0.02 -19.05 -1.77
C LEU A 57 -1.11 -18.56 -0.82
N ARG A 58 -2.38 -18.67 -1.20
CA ARG A 58 -3.53 -18.26 -0.36
C ARG A 58 -3.54 -19.02 0.97
N GLU A 59 -3.28 -20.32 0.99
CA GLU A 59 -3.16 -21.08 2.21
C GLU A 59 -1.98 -20.64 3.08
N THR A 60 -0.85 -20.30 2.47
CA THR A 60 0.31 -19.73 3.20
C THR A 60 -0.04 -18.40 3.84
N VAL A 61 -0.73 -17.52 3.12
CA VAL A 61 -1.16 -16.21 3.66
C VAL A 61 -2.16 -16.39 4.80
N ARG A 62 -3.12 -17.32 4.67
CA ARG A 62 -4.09 -17.62 5.74
C ARG A 62 -3.43 -18.14 7.03
N THR A 63 -2.39 -18.94 6.90
CA THR A 63 -1.72 -19.59 8.03
C THR A 63 -0.58 -18.76 8.64
N SER A 64 0.13 -18.01 7.82
CA SER A 64 1.35 -17.30 8.22
C SER A 64 1.23 -15.77 8.18
N GLY A 65 0.10 -15.25 7.68
CA GLY A 65 -0.16 -13.82 7.52
C GLY A 65 0.33 -13.25 6.18
N VAL A 66 -0.26 -12.14 5.80
CA VAL A 66 0.05 -11.41 4.55
C VAL A 66 1.47 -10.83 4.54
N ASP A 67 2.09 -10.61 5.70
CA ASP A 67 3.46 -10.11 5.86
C ASP A 67 4.48 -10.92 5.06
N THR A 68 4.20 -12.22 4.88
CA THR A 68 5.08 -13.12 4.13
C THR A 68 5.26 -12.71 2.68
N ILE A 69 4.27 -12.03 2.10
CA ILE A 69 4.28 -11.59 0.69
C ILE A 69 4.20 -10.07 0.52
N ALA A 70 3.69 -9.33 1.49
CA ALA A 70 3.46 -7.89 1.34
C ALA A 70 4.72 -7.10 0.97
N HIS A 71 5.90 -7.55 1.41
CA HIS A 71 7.16 -6.88 1.11
C HIS A 71 7.47 -6.80 -0.39
N VAL A 72 7.00 -7.75 -1.22
CA VAL A 72 7.24 -7.73 -2.68
C VAL A 72 6.46 -6.61 -3.36
N TRP A 73 5.36 -6.16 -2.76
CA TRP A 73 4.53 -5.06 -3.28
C TRP A 73 5.07 -3.67 -2.93
N SER A 74 6.00 -3.59 -1.98
CA SER A 74 6.44 -2.33 -1.36
C SER A 74 7.06 -1.31 -2.34
N ARG A 75 7.51 -1.75 -3.50
CA ARG A 75 8.11 -0.91 -4.55
C ARG A 75 7.21 -0.76 -5.77
N SER A 76 6.00 -1.32 -5.74
CA SER A 76 5.07 -1.26 -6.86
C SER A 76 4.46 0.14 -7.01
N PRO A 77 4.28 0.61 -8.26
CA PRO A 77 3.62 1.88 -8.53
C PRO A 77 2.18 1.91 -8.00
N GLU A 78 1.68 3.10 -7.68
CA GLU A 78 0.37 3.34 -7.09
C GLU A 78 -0.81 2.92 -8.00
N PHE A 79 -0.61 2.94 -9.29
CA PHE A 79 -1.63 2.61 -10.30
C PHE A 79 -1.67 1.13 -10.68
N THR A 80 -1.00 0.25 -9.93
CA THR A 80 -0.98 -1.19 -10.14
C THR A 80 -1.68 -1.94 -9.02
N LEU A 81 -2.19 -3.15 -9.29
CA LEU A 81 -2.80 -3.99 -8.26
C LEU A 81 -1.87 -4.25 -7.07
N PRO A 82 -0.58 -4.65 -7.24
CA PRO A 82 0.32 -4.80 -6.10
C PRO A 82 0.57 -3.49 -5.35
N GLY A 83 0.57 -2.35 -6.07
CA GLY A 83 0.68 -1.04 -5.43
C GLY A 83 -0.54 -0.67 -4.60
N ALA A 84 -1.74 -0.98 -5.06
CA ALA A 84 -2.98 -0.80 -4.31
C ALA A 84 -3.03 -1.72 -3.07
N LEU A 85 -2.69 -3.01 -3.22
CA LEU A 85 -2.61 -3.96 -2.10
C LEU A 85 -1.58 -3.54 -1.05
N TRP A 86 -0.44 -2.96 -1.47
CA TRP A 86 0.52 -2.39 -0.53
C TRP A 86 -0.07 -1.27 0.33
N ARG A 87 -0.88 -0.38 -0.24
CA ARG A 87 -1.51 0.73 0.48
C ARG A 87 -2.57 0.25 1.46
N VAL A 88 -3.37 -0.73 1.04
CA VAL A 88 -4.33 -1.41 1.93
C VAL A 88 -3.61 -2.13 3.07
N TYR A 89 -2.49 -2.81 2.77
CA TYR A 89 -1.65 -3.45 3.78
C TYR A 89 -1.10 -2.45 4.79
N LEU A 90 -0.69 -1.25 4.39
CA LEU A 90 -0.23 -0.22 5.32
C LEU A 90 -1.33 0.24 6.28
N LEU A 91 -2.58 0.37 5.81
CA LEU A 91 -3.73 0.65 6.67
C LEU A 91 -3.99 -0.49 7.66
N HIS A 92 -3.96 -1.74 7.16
CA HIS A 92 -4.08 -2.95 7.95
C HIS A 92 -3.04 -2.99 9.08
N GLU A 93 -1.75 -2.81 8.75
CA GLU A 93 -0.67 -2.82 9.72
C GLU A 93 -0.82 -1.72 10.78
N TRP A 94 -1.20 -0.52 10.37
CA TRP A 94 -1.44 0.55 11.32
C TRP A 94 -2.57 0.22 12.28
N TYR A 95 -3.70 -0.26 11.77
CA TYR A 95 -4.86 -0.64 12.59
C TYR A 95 -4.51 -1.76 13.58
N HIS A 96 -3.81 -2.80 13.16
CA HIS A 96 -3.45 -3.92 14.03
C HIS A 96 -2.36 -3.57 15.05
N ARG A 97 -1.48 -2.64 14.71
CA ARG A 97 -0.44 -2.16 15.63
C ARG A 97 -1.01 -1.30 16.76
N ASP A 98 -1.92 -0.41 16.45
CA ASP A 98 -2.53 0.50 17.43
C ASP A 98 -4.03 0.72 17.18
N PRO A 99 -4.85 -0.31 17.45
CA PRO A 99 -6.27 -0.29 17.12
C PRO A 99 -7.04 0.80 17.87
N LEU A 100 -6.64 1.10 19.11
CA LEU A 100 -7.31 2.12 19.92
C LEU A 100 -7.07 3.52 19.36
N LEU A 101 -5.82 3.84 19.02
CA LEU A 101 -5.47 5.11 18.44
C LEU A 101 -6.14 5.33 17.08
N VAL A 102 -6.12 4.32 16.22
CA VAL A 102 -6.74 4.41 14.89
C VAL A 102 -8.26 4.58 15.02
N ALA A 103 -8.91 3.83 15.93
CA ALA A 103 -10.34 3.97 16.19
C ALA A 103 -10.69 5.36 16.76
N GLU A 104 -9.91 5.88 17.70
CA GLU A 104 -10.09 7.22 18.26
C GLU A 104 -9.94 8.29 17.17
N ARG A 105 -8.90 8.19 16.34
CA ARG A 105 -8.67 9.11 15.24
C ARG A 105 -9.78 9.05 14.19
N TYR A 106 -10.28 7.87 13.86
CA TYR A 106 -11.41 7.70 12.97
C TYR A 106 -12.68 8.33 13.54
N ALA A 107 -12.98 8.06 14.82
CA ALA A 107 -14.12 8.67 15.53
C ALA A 107 -14.02 10.19 15.61
N ASP A 108 -12.82 10.73 15.75
CA ASP A 108 -12.57 12.17 15.72
C ASP A 108 -12.81 12.75 14.33
N GLY A 109 -12.20 12.15 13.30
CA GLY A 109 -12.37 12.57 11.90
C GLY A 109 -13.81 12.46 11.40
N SER A 110 -14.58 11.47 11.90
CA SER A 110 -15.99 11.30 11.54
C SER A 110 -16.89 12.46 11.99
N ARG A 111 -16.43 13.24 12.97
CA ARG A 111 -17.15 14.45 13.47
C ARG A 111 -16.69 15.73 12.78
N ALA A 112 -15.69 15.65 11.92
CA ALA A 112 -15.20 16.83 11.21
C ALA A 112 -16.32 17.42 10.32
N PRO A 113 -16.48 18.73 10.31
CA PRO A 113 -17.54 19.38 9.51
C PRO A 113 -17.30 19.24 8.01
N ILE A 114 -16.06 19.04 7.61
CA ILE A 114 -15.64 18.80 6.23
C ILE A 114 -14.58 17.71 6.24
N ILE A 115 -14.81 16.66 5.45
CA ILE A 115 -13.81 15.61 5.18
C ILE A 115 -13.38 15.79 3.72
N GLN A 116 -12.12 16.10 3.51
CA GLN A 116 -11.60 16.39 2.17
C GLN A 116 -11.79 15.19 1.24
N GLY A 117 -12.42 15.45 0.08
CA GLY A 117 -12.70 14.43 -0.94
C GLY A 117 -13.97 13.62 -0.68
N LEU A 118 -14.76 13.94 0.37
CA LEU A 118 -16.08 13.36 0.58
C LEU A 118 -17.15 14.46 0.55
N GLU A 119 -18.23 14.22 -0.22
CA GLU A 119 -19.34 15.15 -0.33
C GLU A 119 -20.37 14.91 0.77
N ALA A 120 -20.83 15.99 1.41
CA ALA A 120 -21.88 15.90 2.45
C ALA A 120 -23.27 15.69 1.81
N PRO A 121 -24.19 14.92 2.47
CA PRO A 121 -24.00 14.17 3.71
C PRO A 121 -23.16 12.90 3.50
N VAL A 122 -22.15 12.71 4.37
CA VAL A 122 -21.27 11.53 4.28
C VAL A 122 -21.85 10.42 5.15
N GLU A 123 -22.27 9.33 4.53
CA GLU A 123 -22.59 8.10 5.24
C GLU A 123 -21.29 7.33 5.51
N LEU A 124 -20.85 7.32 6.76
CA LEU A 124 -19.64 6.64 7.18
C LEU A 124 -19.97 5.28 7.77
N ARG A 125 -19.26 4.26 7.30
CA ARG A 125 -19.31 2.91 7.85
C ARG A 125 -18.46 2.83 9.13
N PRO A 126 -18.79 1.92 10.07
CA PRO A 126 -17.91 1.61 11.19
C PRO A 126 -16.53 1.15 10.70
N LEU A 127 -15.47 1.69 11.29
CA LEU A 127 -14.10 1.32 10.92
C LEU A 127 -13.84 -0.19 11.04
N SER A 128 -14.40 -0.83 12.08
CA SER A 128 -14.24 -2.28 12.28
C SER A 128 -14.75 -3.10 11.09
N LEU A 129 -15.87 -2.72 10.48
CA LEU A 129 -16.42 -3.42 9.31
C LEU A 129 -15.54 -3.22 8.07
N ILE A 130 -14.99 -2.02 7.90
CA ILE A 130 -14.04 -1.74 6.81
C ILE A 130 -12.78 -2.59 7.00
N MET A 131 -12.27 -2.68 8.23
CA MET A 131 -11.07 -3.47 8.52
C MET A 131 -11.31 -4.98 8.41
N GLU A 132 -12.51 -5.48 8.69
CA GLU A 132 -12.87 -6.89 8.42
C GLU A 132 -12.82 -7.22 6.93
N GLU A 133 -13.23 -6.30 6.06
CA GLU A 133 -13.15 -6.47 4.61
C GLU A 133 -11.70 -6.35 4.10
N VAL A 134 -10.93 -5.41 4.63
CA VAL A 134 -9.49 -5.30 4.38
C VAL A 134 -8.76 -6.58 4.78
N ASP A 135 -9.04 -7.11 5.97
CA ASP A 135 -8.48 -8.38 6.42
C ASP A 135 -8.85 -9.55 5.50
N SER A 136 -10.11 -9.59 5.05
CA SER A 136 -10.59 -10.63 4.12
C SER A 136 -9.89 -10.54 2.77
N LEU A 137 -9.71 -9.34 2.23
CA LEU A 137 -8.95 -9.10 0.99
C LEU A 137 -7.51 -9.58 1.13
N LEU A 138 -6.82 -9.16 2.19
CA LEU A 138 -5.42 -9.48 2.41
C LEU A 138 -5.17 -10.96 2.80
N ARG A 139 -6.19 -11.69 3.26
CA ARG A 139 -6.14 -13.15 3.44
C ARG A 139 -6.41 -13.92 2.15
N GLY A 140 -6.80 -13.24 1.08
CA GLY A 140 -7.21 -13.88 -0.17
C GLY A 140 -8.55 -14.60 -0.04
N ASP A 141 -9.47 -14.11 0.79
CA ASP A 141 -10.83 -14.65 0.91
C ASP A 141 -11.79 -13.98 -0.09
N LEU A 142 -11.38 -12.87 -0.68
CA LEU A 142 -12.08 -12.11 -1.71
C LEU A 142 -11.47 -12.35 -3.11
N THR A 143 -12.08 -11.77 -4.12
CA THR A 143 -11.70 -11.86 -5.53
C THR A 143 -11.51 -10.47 -6.14
N ASP A 144 -11.15 -10.41 -7.41
CA ASP A 144 -11.04 -9.17 -8.18
C ASP A 144 -12.38 -8.40 -8.27
N ASP A 145 -13.51 -9.09 -8.25
CA ASP A 145 -14.85 -8.46 -8.24
C ASP A 145 -15.10 -7.60 -6.97
N ASP A 146 -14.38 -7.87 -5.88
CA ASP A 146 -14.53 -7.15 -4.61
C ASP A 146 -13.59 -5.93 -4.51
N LEU A 147 -12.61 -5.80 -5.42
CA LEU A 147 -11.54 -4.80 -5.33
C LEU A 147 -12.08 -3.36 -5.35
N GLU A 148 -12.97 -3.01 -6.29
CA GLU A 148 -13.56 -1.66 -6.36
C GLU A 148 -14.08 -1.24 -5.00
N TYR A 149 -14.87 -2.11 -4.40
CA TYR A 149 -15.56 -1.80 -3.15
C TYR A 149 -14.59 -1.66 -1.98
N VAL A 150 -13.68 -2.63 -1.78
CA VAL A 150 -12.75 -2.62 -0.63
C VAL A 150 -11.74 -1.48 -0.74
N LEU A 151 -11.21 -1.23 -1.94
CA LEU A 151 -10.28 -0.11 -2.16
C LEU A 151 -10.97 1.24 -1.95
N GLY A 152 -12.23 1.38 -2.40
CA GLY A 152 -13.04 2.59 -2.20
C GLY A 152 -13.33 2.84 -0.71
N GLU A 153 -13.70 1.82 0.05
CA GLU A 153 -13.94 1.96 1.50
C GLU A 153 -12.63 2.23 2.27
N ALA A 154 -11.52 1.62 1.88
CA ALA A 154 -10.20 1.93 2.45
C ALA A 154 -9.78 3.40 2.16
N SER A 155 -10.02 3.89 0.93
CA SER A 155 -9.84 5.31 0.58
C SER A 155 -10.67 6.23 1.48
N ARG A 156 -11.95 5.94 1.65
CA ARG A 156 -12.86 6.71 2.53
C ARG A 156 -12.35 6.72 3.97
N ALA A 157 -11.95 5.55 4.49
CA ALA A 157 -11.39 5.44 5.84
C ALA A 157 -10.14 6.30 6.00
N MET A 158 -9.23 6.30 5.03
CA MET A 158 -8.02 7.13 5.04
C MET A 158 -8.36 8.64 5.07
N ARG A 159 -9.39 9.10 4.34
CA ARG A 159 -9.86 10.49 4.36
C ARG A 159 -10.43 10.89 5.73
N VAL A 160 -11.19 9.99 6.36
CA VAL A 160 -11.71 10.21 7.71
C VAL A 160 -10.55 10.26 8.72
N LEU A 161 -9.61 9.33 8.64
CA LEU A 161 -8.40 9.33 9.47
C LEU A 161 -7.54 10.59 9.26
N ALA A 162 -7.50 11.11 8.02
CA ALA A 162 -6.82 12.37 7.74
C ALA A 162 -7.51 13.57 8.42
N ALA A 163 -8.84 13.58 8.49
CA ALA A 163 -9.59 14.64 9.15
C ALA A 163 -9.50 14.59 10.69
N GLY A 164 -9.11 13.44 11.27
CA GLY A 164 -8.91 13.30 12.72
C GLY A 164 -7.56 13.84 13.17
N GLU A 165 -7.53 14.47 14.36
CA GLU A 165 -6.32 15.04 14.96
C GLU A 165 -5.66 14.12 15.99
N ALA A 166 -6.38 13.12 16.52
CA ALA A 166 -5.86 12.20 17.52
C ALA A 166 -4.59 11.47 17.00
N GLY A 167 -3.54 11.43 17.82
CA GLY A 167 -2.31 10.71 17.53
C GLY A 167 -1.41 11.32 16.46
N ALA A 168 -1.56 12.58 16.11
CA ALA A 168 -0.78 13.27 15.08
C ALA A 168 0.76 13.27 15.31
N LEU A 169 1.22 12.88 16.50
CA LEU A 169 2.64 12.92 16.93
C LEU A 169 3.24 11.51 17.16
N TRP A 170 2.59 10.46 16.73
CA TRP A 170 2.89 9.11 17.21
C TRP A 170 4.16 8.46 16.64
N ILE A 171 4.59 8.73 15.41
CA ILE A 171 5.84 8.17 14.89
C ILE A 171 6.98 9.13 15.22
N GLU A 172 7.57 8.96 16.40
CA GLU A 172 8.75 9.72 16.83
C GLU A 172 10.07 9.12 16.30
N ASP A 173 10.06 7.83 15.94
CA ASP A 173 11.25 7.15 15.41
C ASP A 173 11.32 7.23 13.89
N PRO A 174 12.23 8.05 13.32
CA PRO A 174 12.41 8.12 11.87
C PRO A 174 12.97 6.83 11.26
N ALA A 175 13.44 5.88 12.07
CA ALA A 175 13.91 4.58 11.63
C ALA A 175 12.79 3.53 11.54
N ASP A 176 11.56 3.83 11.98
CA ASP A 176 10.41 2.94 11.81
C ASP A 176 10.16 2.72 10.30
N PRO A 177 10.12 1.46 9.82
CA PRO A 177 9.87 1.15 8.42
C PRO A 177 8.57 1.75 7.87
N LEU A 178 7.59 2.01 8.72
CA LEU A 178 6.32 2.66 8.36
C LEU A 178 6.42 4.19 8.34
N ALA A 179 7.39 4.79 9.05
CA ALA A 179 7.52 6.25 9.16
C ALA A 179 7.69 6.96 7.81
N HIS A 180 8.30 6.29 6.83
CA HIS A 180 8.53 6.85 5.50
C HIS A 180 7.35 6.71 4.55
N ARG A 181 6.37 5.85 4.83
CA ARG A 181 5.29 5.48 3.89
C ARG A 181 3.89 5.71 4.41
N VAL A 182 3.69 5.57 5.71
CA VAL A 182 2.49 6.04 6.41
C VAL A 182 2.94 7.12 7.38
N THR A 183 3.22 8.29 6.86
CA THR A 183 3.30 9.42 7.75
C THR A 183 1.85 9.67 8.19
N MET A 184 1.61 9.64 9.49
CA MET A 184 0.33 10.02 10.10
C MET A 184 0.01 11.50 9.88
N ARG A 185 0.71 12.13 8.96
CA ARG A 185 0.45 13.48 8.51
C ARG A 185 -0.79 13.47 7.62
N HIS A 186 -1.69 14.40 7.89
CA HIS A 186 -2.89 14.63 7.11
C HIS A 186 -2.66 14.53 5.59
N SER A 187 -1.62 15.18 5.06
CA SER A 187 -1.33 15.18 3.62
C SER A 187 -0.95 13.82 3.05
N ALA A 188 -0.23 12.99 3.81
CA ALA A 188 0.16 11.66 3.32
C ALA A 188 -1.03 10.70 3.28
N LEU A 189 -1.90 10.76 4.29
CA LEU A 189 -3.13 9.98 4.30
C LEU A 189 -4.05 10.36 3.14
N LEU A 190 -4.15 11.65 2.80
CA LEU A 190 -4.94 12.10 1.65
C LEU A 190 -4.34 11.64 0.33
N VAL A 191 -3.01 11.70 0.16
CA VAL A 191 -2.36 11.17 -1.05
C VAL A 191 -2.64 9.67 -1.20
N THR A 192 -2.48 8.89 -0.13
CA THR A 192 -2.79 7.45 -0.16
C THR A 192 -4.27 7.19 -0.46
N ALA A 193 -5.18 8.01 0.08
CA ALA A 193 -6.61 7.92 -0.22
C ALA A 193 -6.90 8.20 -1.70
N ASP A 194 -6.28 9.24 -2.28
CA ASP A 194 -6.44 9.57 -3.70
C ASP A 194 -5.93 8.44 -4.59
N GLU A 195 -4.80 7.82 -4.25
CA GLU A 195 -4.23 6.68 -4.97
C GLU A 195 -5.14 5.44 -4.90
N LEU A 196 -5.72 5.12 -3.73
CA LEU A 196 -6.69 4.05 -3.58
C LEU A 196 -8.00 4.32 -4.34
N ASP A 197 -8.43 5.57 -4.41
CA ASP A 197 -9.62 5.99 -5.14
C ASP A 197 -9.45 5.84 -6.66
N VAL A 198 -8.24 6.09 -7.16
CA VAL A 198 -7.87 5.81 -8.56
C VAL A 198 -7.89 4.30 -8.81
N ALA A 199 -7.23 3.52 -7.96
CA ALA A 199 -7.18 2.07 -8.09
C ALA A 199 -8.58 1.43 -8.03
N ALA A 200 -9.47 1.92 -7.17
CA ALA A 200 -10.87 1.46 -7.10
C ALA A 200 -11.61 1.70 -8.42
N ARG A 201 -11.43 2.88 -9.04
CA ARG A 201 -12.06 3.20 -10.34
C ARG A 201 -11.50 2.35 -11.48
N GLU A 202 -10.21 2.05 -11.46
CA GLU A 202 -9.59 1.16 -12.45
C GLU A 202 -10.04 -0.29 -12.26
N ALA A 203 -10.20 -0.74 -11.00
CA ALA A 203 -10.79 -2.04 -10.70
C ALA A 203 -12.24 -2.14 -11.23
N ALA A 204 -13.07 -1.11 -11.04
CA ALA A 204 -14.45 -1.05 -11.51
C ALA A 204 -14.61 -1.26 -13.03
N VAL A 205 -13.61 -0.88 -13.81
CA VAL A 205 -13.63 -1.01 -15.28
C VAL A 205 -12.68 -2.13 -15.77
N GLY A 206 -12.08 -2.89 -14.87
CA GLY A 206 -11.19 -4.01 -15.20
C GLY A 206 -9.88 -3.60 -15.84
N THR A 207 -9.36 -2.42 -15.50
CA THR A 207 -8.07 -1.88 -16.02
C THR A 207 -6.97 -1.79 -14.97
N LEU A 208 -7.26 -2.16 -13.74
CA LEU A 208 -6.24 -2.27 -12.69
C LEU A 208 -5.35 -3.48 -12.97
N ASP A 209 -4.09 -3.25 -13.32
CA ASP A 209 -3.11 -4.27 -13.68
C ASP A 209 -2.03 -4.46 -12.59
#